data_10030369b55bc18d14f2087a2cc6483f
#
_entry.id   10030369b55bc18d14f2087a2cc6483f
#
_cell.length_a   1.000
_cell.length_b   1.000
_cell.length_c   1.000
_cell.angle_alpha   90.00
_cell.angle_beta   90.00
_cell.angle_gamma   90.00
#
_symmetry.space_group_name_H-M   'P 1'
#
loop_
_entity.id
_entity.type
_entity.pdbx_description
1 polymer ?
#
loop_
_entity_poly.entity_id
_entity_poly.type
_entity_poly.pdbx_seq_one_letter_code
_entity_poly.pdbx_strand_id
1 'polypeptide(L)'
;MTEEEVQSTAAELNRALVDADPAVIIAAAMRAVAPGRLAVVSSFGAETAALLKLVADADRATPVVFLDTGWLFPETLAYRDALASLFGLSDIRVHTPSTCSLGARDPDSDLWSADPDACCHIRKVVPLAEALRPFDAWINGRKRYHGRDRQRLPLVEGDGTRLKFNPLAHSSPQDIERIFAAHALPRHPLEAQGFSSIGCMPCTTRTLPGEGPRAGRWRGRGKTECGIHARPATESLGSHDVTRPMPASSD
;
A
#
# COMPACT_ATOMS: atom_id res chain seq x y z
N MET A 1 7.85 -18.61 -7.52
CA MET A 1 7.34 -19.53 -6.46
C MET A 1 5.88 -19.82 -6.75
N THR A 2 5.41 -21.03 -6.42
CA THR A 2 3.98 -21.33 -6.39
C THR A 2 3.32 -20.66 -5.19
N GLU A 3 2.00 -20.57 -5.16
CA GLU A 3 1.29 -19.97 -4.01
C GLU A 3 1.54 -20.78 -2.72
N GLU A 4 1.60 -22.10 -2.80
CA GLU A 4 1.89 -22.98 -1.66
C GLU A 4 3.31 -22.77 -1.12
N GLU A 5 4.31 -22.67 -2.00
CA GLU A 5 5.69 -22.35 -1.62
C GLU A 5 5.78 -20.98 -0.94
N VAL A 6 5.05 -19.98 -1.44
CA VAL A 6 5.00 -18.64 -0.83
C VAL A 6 4.39 -18.70 0.56
N GLN A 7 3.30 -19.44 0.78
CA GLN A 7 2.67 -19.56 2.10
C GLN A 7 3.60 -20.29 3.08
N SER A 8 4.27 -21.37 2.66
CA SER A 8 5.25 -22.09 3.48
C SER A 8 6.41 -21.19 3.88
N THR A 9 7.01 -20.49 2.91
CA THR A 9 8.12 -19.56 3.13
C THR A 9 7.71 -18.42 4.06
N ALA A 10 6.53 -17.85 3.88
CA ALA A 10 6.02 -16.80 4.75
C ALA A 10 5.85 -17.30 6.20
N ALA A 11 5.36 -18.52 6.39
CA ALA A 11 5.23 -19.12 7.73
C ALA A 11 6.58 -19.34 8.40
N GLU A 12 7.60 -19.81 7.67
CA GLU A 12 8.97 -19.99 8.17
C GLU A 12 9.60 -18.66 8.56
N LEU A 13 9.49 -17.63 7.69
CA LEU A 13 10.00 -16.30 7.96
C LEU A 13 9.33 -15.66 9.17
N ASN A 14 8.02 -15.81 9.36
CA ASN A 14 7.32 -15.31 10.56
C ASN A 14 7.86 -15.93 11.85
N ARG A 15 8.18 -17.24 11.85
CA ARG A 15 8.78 -17.89 13.01
C ARG A 15 10.20 -17.38 13.31
N ALA A 16 10.99 -17.20 12.25
CA ALA A 16 12.38 -16.75 12.38
C ALA A 16 12.50 -15.26 12.78
N LEU A 17 11.51 -14.44 12.45
CA LEU A 17 11.55 -12.97 12.58
C LEU A 17 10.66 -12.43 13.71
N VAL A 18 10.07 -13.28 14.55
CA VAL A 18 9.02 -12.89 15.52
C VAL A 18 9.42 -11.71 16.42
N ASP A 19 10.67 -11.65 16.86
CA ASP A 19 11.23 -10.61 17.73
C ASP A 19 12.26 -9.73 17.02
N ALA A 20 12.30 -9.78 15.67
CA ALA A 20 13.30 -9.07 14.89
C ALA A 20 12.97 -7.57 14.76
N ASP A 21 14.01 -6.75 14.81
CA ASP A 21 13.91 -5.32 14.50
C ASP A 21 13.51 -5.09 13.03
N PRO A 22 12.85 -3.96 12.73
CA PRO A 22 12.44 -3.63 11.36
C PRO A 22 13.57 -3.71 10.32
N ALA A 23 14.78 -3.29 10.67
CA ALA A 23 15.94 -3.36 9.78
C ALA A 23 16.32 -4.81 9.44
N VAL A 24 16.23 -5.73 10.40
CA VAL A 24 16.48 -7.16 10.19
C VAL A 24 15.43 -7.77 9.26
N ILE A 25 14.17 -7.36 9.39
CA ILE A 25 13.07 -7.82 8.53
C ILE A 25 13.27 -7.31 7.09
N ILE A 26 13.69 -6.06 6.92
CA ILE A 26 14.02 -5.49 5.60
C ILE A 26 15.19 -6.26 4.98
N ALA A 27 16.25 -6.53 5.73
CA ALA A 27 17.38 -7.32 5.25
C ALA A 27 16.96 -8.78 4.89
N ALA A 28 16.02 -9.36 5.61
CA ALA A 28 15.45 -10.67 5.26
C ALA A 28 14.65 -10.59 3.95
N ALA A 29 13.86 -9.54 3.72
CA ALA A 29 13.15 -9.33 2.46
C ALA A 29 14.10 -9.23 1.26
N MET A 30 15.23 -8.53 1.43
CA MET A 30 16.26 -8.40 0.38
C MET A 30 16.92 -9.74 0.05
N ARG A 31 17.11 -10.61 1.04
CA ARG A 31 17.69 -11.95 0.84
C ARG A 31 16.69 -12.97 0.31
N ALA A 32 15.39 -12.74 0.47
CA ALA A 32 14.36 -13.69 0.08
C ALA A 32 14.15 -13.79 -1.44
N VAL A 33 14.63 -12.82 -2.20
CA VAL A 33 14.44 -12.73 -3.66
C VAL A 33 15.74 -12.32 -4.36
N ALA A 34 15.80 -12.57 -5.66
CA ALA A 34 16.94 -12.14 -6.46
C ALA A 34 17.08 -10.60 -6.50
N PRO A 35 18.28 -10.04 -6.69
CA PRO A 35 18.49 -8.61 -6.85
C PRO A 35 17.55 -7.99 -7.90
N GLY A 36 16.95 -6.85 -7.56
CA GLY A 36 15.99 -6.16 -8.43
C GLY A 36 14.57 -6.77 -8.47
N ARG A 37 14.31 -7.84 -7.69
CA ARG A 37 12.99 -8.48 -7.63
C ARG A 37 12.19 -8.10 -6.38
N LEU A 38 12.68 -7.16 -5.58
CA LEU A 38 12.01 -6.56 -4.43
C LEU A 38 11.57 -5.14 -4.74
N ALA A 39 10.38 -4.73 -4.29
CA ALA A 39 9.93 -3.34 -4.32
C ALA A 39 9.46 -2.88 -2.93
N VAL A 40 9.48 -1.58 -2.69
CA VAL A 40 8.75 -0.93 -1.60
C VAL A 40 7.52 -0.24 -2.15
N VAL A 41 6.35 -0.51 -1.58
CA VAL A 41 5.12 0.23 -1.93
C VAL A 41 4.88 1.30 -0.87
N SER A 42 4.95 2.56 -1.27
CA SER A 42 4.79 3.71 -0.38
C SER A 42 3.73 4.67 -0.88
N SER A 43 2.87 5.14 0.03
CA SER A 43 1.91 6.21 -0.24
C SER A 43 2.44 7.60 0.12
N PHE A 44 3.66 7.71 0.62
CA PHE A 44 4.27 8.92 1.16
C PHE A 44 3.36 9.66 2.16
N GLY A 45 2.59 8.91 2.95
CA GLY A 45 1.76 9.44 4.04
C GLY A 45 2.58 9.75 5.30
N ALA A 46 1.90 10.08 6.40
CA ALA A 46 2.47 10.63 7.64
C ALA A 46 3.73 9.93 8.16
N GLU A 47 3.68 8.61 8.30
CA GLU A 47 4.78 7.84 8.93
C GLU A 47 5.71 7.15 7.92
N THR A 48 5.61 7.51 6.64
CA THR A 48 6.32 6.79 5.59
C THR A 48 7.84 6.98 5.65
N ALA A 49 8.29 8.13 6.15
CA ALA A 49 9.72 8.45 6.26
C ALA A 49 10.48 7.42 7.11
N ALA A 50 9.85 6.88 8.16
CA ALA A 50 10.46 5.83 8.99
C ALA A 50 10.80 4.58 8.17
N LEU A 51 9.85 4.07 7.37
CA LEU A 51 10.09 2.92 6.51
C LEU A 51 11.14 3.21 5.44
N LEU A 52 10.99 4.32 4.73
CA LEU A 52 11.86 4.66 3.60
C LEU A 52 13.30 4.92 4.05
N LYS A 53 13.50 5.50 5.26
CA LYS A 53 14.83 5.65 5.84
C LYS A 53 15.50 4.30 6.08
N LEU A 54 14.80 3.37 6.73
CA LEU A 54 15.34 2.02 6.99
C LEU A 54 15.65 1.24 5.71
N VAL A 55 14.81 1.40 4.68
CA VAL A 55 15.07 0.80 3.36
C VAL A 55 16.28 1.45 2.70
N ALA A 56 16.36 2.77 2.70
CA ALA A 56 17.47 3.51 2.11
C ALA A 56 18.83 3.21 2.78
N ASP A 57 18.81 2.95 4.10
CA ASP A 57 20.02 2.53 4.83
C ASP A 57 20.50 1.13 4.40
N ALA A 58 19.58 0.26 4.01
CA ALA A 58 19.90 -1.07 3.52
C ALA A 58 20.29 -1.05 2.02
N ASP A 59 19.51 -0.40 1.17
CA ASP A 59 19.79 -0.20 -0.26
C ASP A 59 18.95 0.94 -0.86
N ARG A 60 19.60 2.04 -1.24
CA ARG A 60 18.97 3.22 -1.87
C ARG A 60 18.45 2.96 -3.28
N ALA A 61 18.92 1.90 -3.93
CA ALA A 61 18.48 1.52 -5.27
C ALA A 61 17.25 0.62 -5.26
N THR A 62 16.73 0.23 -4.07
CA THR A 62 15.49 -0.54 -3.98
C THR A 62 14.33 0.23 -4.63
N PRO A 63 13.64 -0.35 -5.66
CA PRO A 63 12.52 0.31 -6.33
C PRO A 63 11.41 0.71 -5.36
N VAL A 64 10.98 1.98 -5.40
CA VAL A 64 9.85 2.49 -4.64
C VAL A 64 8.67 2.71 -5.57
N VAL A 65 7.65 1.86 -5.46
CA VAL A 65 6.39 1.99 -6.21
C VAL A 65 5.49 3.00 -5.50
N PHE A 66 5.11 4.05 -6.23
CA PHE A 66 4.21 5.10 -5.80
C PHE A 66 2.98 5.15 -6.70
N LEU A 67 1.79 5.08 -6.09
CA LEU A 67 0.52 5.15 -6.82
C LEU A 67 0.00 6.60 -6.80
N ASP A 68 0.15 7.32 -7.89
CA ASP A 68 -0.48 8.62 -8.06
C ASP A 68 -1.90 8.43 -8.60
N THR A 69 -2.87 8.65 -7.74
CA THR A 69 -4.29 8.44 -8.04
C THR A 69 -4.94 9.59 -8.80
N GLY A 70 -4.21 10.70 -9.01
CA GLY A 70 -4.76 11.98 -9.46
C GLY A 70 -5.53 12.76 -8.38
N TRP A 71 -5.66 12.19 -7.16
CA TRP A 71 -6.39 12.77 -6.04
C TRP A 71 -5.52 12.96 -4.79
N LEU A 72 -4.20 12.95 -4.94
CA LEU A 72 -3.29 13.16 -3.82
C LEU A 72 -3.17 14.66 -3.47
N PHE A 73 -2.86 14.93 -2.21
CA PHE A 73 -2.54 16.29 -1.79
C PHE A 73 -1.24 16.78 -2.45
N PRO A 74 -1.15 18.05 -2.87
CA PRO A 74 0.11 18.62 -3.35
C PRO A 74 1.26 18.46 -2.34
N GLU A 75 0.95 18.55 -1.04
CA GLU A 75 1.89 18.34 0.04
C GLU A 75 2.47 16.91 0.07
N THR A 76 1.68 15.91 -0.32
CA THR A 76 2.16 14.52 -0.43
C THR A 76 3.14 14.37 -1.60
N LEU A 77 2.87 15.02 -2.72
CA LEU A 77 3.77 15.00 -3.88
C LEU A 77 5.09 15.71 -3.56
N ALA A 78 5.03 16.88 -2.94
CA ALA A 78 6.21 17.62 -2.49
C ALA A 78 7.01 16.82 -1.42
N TYR A 79 6.31 16.19 -0.49
CA TYR A 79 6.94 15.35 0.54
C TYR A 79 7.63 14.11 -0.05
N ARG A 80 7.03 13.48 -1.08
CA ARG A 80 7.68 12.40 -1.85
C ARG A 80 9.04 12.87 -2.40
N ASP A 81 9.05 14.01 -3.08
CA ASP A 81 10.24 14.54 -3.74
C ASP A 81 11.32 14.94 -2.72
N ALA A 82 10.89 15.52 -1.60
CA ALA A 82 11.78 15.87 -0.48
C ALA A 82 12.42 14.62 0.16
N LEU A 83 11.64 13.56 0.41
CA LEU A 83 12.17 12.30 0.96
C LEU A 83 13.06 11.57 -0.04
N ALA A 84 12.72 11.59 -1.33
CA ALA A 84 13.54 11.01 -2.39
C ALA A 84 14.93 11.63 -2.41
N SER A 85 15.00 12.96 -2.38
CA SER A 85 16.25 13.71 -2.33
C SER A 85 17.01 13.45 -1.02
N LEU A 86 16.33 13.54 0.12
CA LEU A 86 16.95 13.40 1.45
C LEU A 86 17.60 12.03 1.65
N PHE A 87 16.93 10.96 1.20
CA PHE A 87 17.41 9.59 1.37
C PHE A 87 18.23 9.08 0.18
N GLY A 88 18.31 9.85 -0.91
CA GLY A 88 19.00 9.46 -2.14
C GLY A 88 18.35 8.26 -2.81
N LEU A 89 16.99 8.17 -2.79
CA LEU A 89 16.26 7.09 -3.46
C LEU A 89 16.39 7.27 -4.97
N SER A 90 16.98 6.29 -5.65
CA SER A 90 17.35 6.42 -7.06
C SER A 90 16.31 5.85 -8.04
N ASP A 91 15.35 5.03 -7.55
CA ASP A 91 14.35 4.37 -8.40
C ASP A 91 12.94 4.54 -7.81
N ILE A 92 12.31 5.69 -8.09
CA ILE A 92 10.89 5.92 -7.75
C ILE A 92 10.04 5.71 -8.99
N ARG A 93 9.18 4.70 -8.95
CA ARG A 93 8.28 4.33 -10.04
C ARG A 93 6.87 4.83 -9.76
N VAL A 94 6.47 5.88 -10.47
CA VAL A 94 5.14 6.46 -10.36
C VAL A 94 4.19 5.70 -11.28
N HIS A 95 3.11 5.17 -10.72
CA HIS A 95 2.05 4.50 -11.46
C HIS A 95 0.75 5.27 -11.31
N THR A 96 0.09 5.54 -12.43
CA THR A 96 -1.19 6.25 -12.52
C THR A 96 -2.28 5.30 -13.01
N PRO A 97 -3.55 5.57 -12.71
CA PRO A 97 -4.65 4.83 -13.33
C PRO A 97 -4.69 5.07 -14.84
N SER A 98 -5.10 4.06 -15.60
CA SER A 98 -5.27 4.17 -17.04
C SER A 98 -6.32 5.23 -17.39
N THR A 99 -6.00 6.15 -18.33
CA THR A 99 -6.93 7.17 -18.83
C THR A 99 -8.16 6.56 -19.49
N CYS A 100 -7.99 5.43 -20.20
CA CYS A 100 -9.10 4.67 -20.77
C CYS A 100 -10.04 4.14 -19.67
N SER A 101 -9.47 3.57 -18.60
CA SER A 101 -10.26 3.07 -17.47
C SER A 101 -11.00 4.19 -16.73
N LEU A 102 -10.37 5.35 -16.58
CA LEU A 102 -11.00 6.53 -15.98
C LEU A 102 -12.15 7.05 -16.85
N GLY A 103 -11.92 7.22 -18.16
CA GLY A 103 -12.96 7.68 -19.07
C GLY A 103 -14.17 6.75 -19.16
N ALA A 104 -13.95 5.43 -19.02
CA ALA A 104 -15.03 4.45 -19.08
C ALA A 104 -15.79 4.28 -17.74
N ARG A 105 -15.13 4.45 -16.59
CA ARG A 105 -15.69 4.07 -15.29
C ARG A 105 -15.85 5.23 -14.29
N ASP A 106 -15.21 6.36 -14.55
CA ASP A 106 -15.24 7.55 -13.70
C ASP A 106 -15.16 8.83 -14.57
N PRO A 107 -16.05 8.97 -15.62
CA PRO A 107 -15.99 10.10 -16.56
C PRO A 107 -16.22 11.44 -15.88
N ASP A 108 -17.10 11.48 -14.87
CA ASP A 108 -17.45 12.69 -14.14
C ASP A 108 -16.53 12.94 -12.92
N SER A 109 -15.56 12.03 -12.69
CA SER A 109 -14.62 12.14 -11.58
C SER A 109 -15.27 12.18 -10.18
N ASP A 110 -16.42 11.54 -10.01
CA ASP A 110 -17.21 11.51 -8.77
C ASP A 110 -17.30 10.12 -8.11
N LEU A 111 -16.70 9.10 -8.74
CA LEU A 111 -16.73 7.71 -8.27
C LEU A 111 -16.21 7.55 -6.83
N TRP A 112 -15.30 8.44 -6.39
CA TRP A 112 -14.83 8.47 -4.99
C TRP A 112 -15.97 8.70 -4.00
N SER A 113 -17.05 9.37 -4.43
CA SER A 113 -18.25 9.64 -3.65
C SER A 113 -19.32 8.56 -3.82
N ALA A 114 -19.59 8.16 -5.05
CA ALA A 114 -20.64 7.21 -5.40
C ALA A 114 -20.28 5.77 -5.00
N ASP A 115 -19.07 5.32 -5.34
CA ASP A 115 -18.55 3.99 -5.01
C ASP A 115 -17.04 4.08 -4.69
N PRO A 116 -16.68 4.32 -3.41
CA PRO A 116 -15.27 4.40 -2.98
C PRO A 116 -14.48 3.12 -3.20
N ASP A 117 -15.12 1.94 -3.26
CA ASP A 117 -14.43 0.68 -3.52
C ASP A 117 -14.05 0.55 -4.98
N ALA A 118 -14.96 0.84 -5.91
CA ALA A 118 -14.69 0.90 -7.33
C ALA A 118 -13.64 1.98 -7.65
N CYS A 119 -13.73 3.16 -7.04
CA CYS A 119 -12.71 4.21 -7.18
C CYS A 119 -11.32 3.74 -6.74
N CYS A 120 -11.19 3.11 -5.57
CA CYS A 120 -9.93 2.56 -5.10
C CYS A 120 -9.44 1.42 -6.01
N HIS A 121 -10.33 0.61 -6.53
CA HIS A 121 -9.98 -0.48 -7.45
C HIS A 121 -9.28 0.04 -8.69
N ILE A 122 -9.92 0.97 -9.44
CA ILE A 122 -9.35 1.50 -10.69
C ILE A 122 -8.14 2.40 -10.49
N ARG A 123 -8.07 3.13 -9.35
CA ARG A 123 -7.00 4.11 -9.09
C ARG A 123 -5.84 3.56 -8.28
N LYS A 124 -5.97 2.39 -7.65
CA LYS A 124 -4.93 1.82 -6.77
C LYS A 124 -4.70 0.34 -6.98
N VAL A 125 -5.77 -0.49 -6.93
CA VAL A 125 -5.59 -1.96 -6.96
C VAL A 125 -5.05 -2.39 -8.31
N VAL A 126 -5.67 -1.96 -9.40
CA VAL A 126 -5.22 -2.29 -10.77
C VAL A 126 -3.81 -1.75 -11.04
N PRO A 127 -3.51 -0.45 -10.81
CA PRO A 127 -2.16 0.06 -11.02
C PRO A 127 -1.09 -0.63 -10.16
N LEU A 128 -1.42 -1.01 -8.91
CA LEU A 128 -0.50 -1.75 -8.06
C LEU A 128 -0.22 -3.14 -8.61
N ALA A 129 -1.25 -3.87 -9.04
CA ALA A 129 -1.09 -5.20 -9.61
C ALA A 129 -0.17 -5.18 -10.84
N GLU A 130 -0.29 -4.15 -11.67
CA GLU A 130 0.59 -3.94 -12.82
C GLU A 130 2.01 -3.58 -12.40
N ALA A 131 2.16 -2.67 -11.45
CA ALA A 131 3.45 -2.23 -10.93
C ALA A 131 4.24 -3.38 -10.30
N LEU A 132 3.56 -4.32 -9.66
CA LEU A 132 4.20 -5.46 -8.98
C LEU A 132 4.51 -6.65 -9.89
N ARG A 133 4.14 -6.65 -11.17
CA ARG A 133 4.44 -7.77 -12.09
C ARG A 133 5.93 -8.16 -12.15
N PRO A 134 6.89 -7.24 -12.16
CA PRO A 134 8.30 -7.60 -12.23
C PRO A 134 8.92 -8.06 -10.89
N PHE A 135 8.16 -8.05 -9.79
CA PHE A 135 8.69 -8.32 -8.45
C PHE A 135 8.19 -9.64 -7.87
N ASP A 136 9.03 -10.31 -7.10
CA ASP A 136 8.72 -11.56 -6.39
C ASP A 136 8.39 -11.29 -4.91
N ALA A 137 8.76 -10.11 -4.41
CA ALA A 137 8.39 -9.64 -3.08
C ALA A 137 8.19 -8.12 -3.04
N TRP A 138 7.47 -7.67 -2.02
CA TRP A 138 7.31 -6.26 -1.76
C TRP A 138 7.19 -5.93 -0.26
N ILE A 139 7.62 -4.74 0.09
CA ILE A 139 7.60 -4.19 1.45
C ILE A 139 6.53 -3.10 1.54
N ASN A 140 5.84 -2.99 2.67
CA ASN A 140 4.94 -1.88 2.98
C ASN A 140 5.02 -1.44 4.44
N GLY A 141 4.45 -0.27 4.75
CA GLY A 141 4.55 0.36 6.07
C GLY A 141 3.35 0.16 6.98
N ARG A 142 2.58 -0.94 6.83
CA ARG A 142 1.44 -1.21 7.72
C ARG A 142 1.90 -1.52 9.15
N LYS A 143 1.08 -1.15 10.13
CA LYS A 143 1.33 -1.31 11.56
C LYS A 143 0.08 -1.80 12.26
N ARG A 144 0.24 -2.66 13.29
CA ARG A 144 -0.88 -3.23 14.07
C ARG A 144 -1.68 -2.17 14.83
N TYR A 145 -1.03 -1.16 15.36
CA TYR A 145 -1.69 -0.11 16.14
C TYR A 145 -2.63 0.79 15.32
N HIS A 146 -2.58 0.72 13.99
CA HIS A 146 -3.58 1.36 13.14
C HIS A 146 -4.97 0.71 13.26
N GLY A 147 -5.08 -0.38 14.02
CA GLY A 147 -6.33 -0.98 14.47
C GLY A 147 -7.09 -1.78 13.41
N ARG A 148 -8.31 -2.24 13.78
CA ARG A 148 -9.23 -2.98 12.93
C ARG A 148 -8.55 -4.18 12.26
N ASP A 149 -8.62 -4.28 10.94
CA ASP A 149 -8.09 -5.41 10.14
C ASP A 149 -6.58 -5.62 10.27
N ARG A 150 -5.85 -4.62 10.84
CA ARG A 150 -4.39 -4.68 10.99
C ARG A 150 -3.91 -5.26 12.32
N GLN A 151 -4.78 -5.44 13.32
CA GLN A 151 -4.38 -5.90 14.66
C GLN A 151 -3.63 -7.24 14.67
N ARG A 152 -3.92 -8.11 13.71
CA ARG A 152 -3.28 -9.43 13.56
C ARG A 152 -2.32 -9.50 12.37
N LEU A 153 -1.83 -8.35 11.90
CA LEU A 153 -0.92 -8.29 10.77
C LEU A 153 0.35 -9.10 11.03
N PRO A 154 0.68 -10.13 10.23
CA PRO A 154 1.95 -10.84 10.35
C PRO A 154 3.10 -10.01 9.79
N LEU A 155 4.33 -10.39 10.11
CA LEU A 155 5.54 -9.76 9.55
C LEU A 155 5.70 -10.07 8.05
N VAL A 156 5.31 -11.29 7.65
CA VAL A 156 5.37 -11.75 6.27
C VAL A 156 4.05 -12.42 5.88
N GLU A 157 3.53 -12.06 4.73
CA GLU A 157 2.30 -12.62 4.15
C GLU A 157 2.61 -13.21 2.77
N GLY A 158 1.88 -14.24 2.37
CA GLY A 158 1.76 -14.62 0.97
C GLY A 158 0.75 -13.73 0.24
N ASP A 159 1.13 -13.20 -0.91
CA ASP A 159 0.32 -12.35 -1.78
C ASP A 159 0.31 -12.96 -3.21
N GLY A 160 -0.52 -13.99 -3.40
CA GLY A 160 -0.45 -14.84 -4.57
C GLY A 160 0.90 -15.55 -4.65
N THR A 161 1.64 -15.31 -5.73
CA THR A 161 2.98 -15.89 -5.97
C THR A 161 4.12 -15.02 -5.40
N ARG A 162 3.81 -13.98 -4.58
CA ARG A 162 4.77 -13.03 -4.02
C ARG A 162 4.81 -13.09 -2.50
N LEU A 163 5.97 -12.79 -1.94
CA LEU A 163 6.09 -12.47 -0.51
C LEU A 163 5.78 -10.99 -0.26
N LYS A 164 5.10 -10.71 0.84
CA LYS A 164 4.76 -9.35 1.27
C LYS A 164 5.22 -9.12 2.70
N PHE A 165 6.14 -8.19 2.87
CA PHE A 165 6.77 -7.90 4.14
C PHE A 165 6.17 -6.66 4.81
N ASN A 166 5.93 -6.74 6.11
CA ASN A 166 5.41 -5.69 6.97
C ASN A 166 6.41 -5.39 8.11
N PRO A 167 7.58 -4.78 7.82
CA PRO A 167 8.64 -4.63 8.82
C PRO A 167 8.21 -3.85 10.06
N LEU A 168 7.29 -2.90 9.90
CA LEU A 168 6.77 -2.07 10.97
C LEU A 168 5.51 -2.65 11.65
N ALA A 169 5.12 -3.91 11.35
CA ALA A 169 3.88 -4.48 11.86
C ALA A 169 3.82 -4.48 13.40
N HIS A 170 4.92 -4.82 14.06
CA HIS A 170 5.02 -4.90 15.53
C HIS A 170 5.45 -3.59 16.20
N SER A 171 5.87 -2.58 15.43
CA SER A 171 6.28 -1.28 15.97
C SER A 171 5.11 -0.60 16.66
N SER A 172 5.36 -0.06 17.85
CA SER A 172 4.44 0.83 18.56
C SER A 172 4.52 2.26 18.01
N PRO A 173 3.57 3.16 18.35
CA PRO A 173 3.72 4.59 18.04
C PRO A 173 5.03 5.18 18.58
N GLN A 174 5.46 4.77 19.78
CA GLN A 174 6.70 5.23 20.40
C GLN A 174 7.94 4.74 19.64
N ASP A 175 7.90 3.54 19.06
CA ASP A 175 8.99 3.04 18.21
C ASP A 175 9.13 3.88 16.94
N ILE A 176 8.01 4.24 16.31
CA ILE A 176 8.02 5.13 15.14
C ILE A 176 8.58 6.50 15.52
N GLU A 177 8.13 7.08 16.64
CA GLU A 177 8.66 8.35 17.14
C GLU A 177 10.17 8.29 17.41
N ARG A 178 10.66 7.18 17.96
CA ARG A 178 12.10 6.98 18.17
C ARG A 178 12.87 6.97 16.84
N ILE A 179 12.34 6.33 15.79
CA ILE A 179 12.97 6.34 14.45
C ILE A 179 13.00 7.76 13.90
N PHE A 180 11.88 8.51 14.01
CA PHE A 180 11.84 9.89 13.56
C PHE A 180 12.86 10.77 14.29
N ALA A 181 12.95 10.66 15.60
CA ALA A 181 13.88 11.44 16.42
C ALA A 181 15.35 11.06 16.16
N ALA A 182 15.66 9.76 16.11
CA ALA A 182 17.02 9.26 15.91
C ALA A 182 17.65 9.69 14.57
N HIS A 183 16.81 9.85 13.56
CA HIS A 183 17.25 10.21 12.21
C HIS A 183 16.86 11.64 11.80
N ALA A 184 16.32 12.46 12.73
CA ALA A 184 15.81 13.81 12.47
C ALA A 184 14.92 13.87 11.21
N LEU A 185 13.99 12.90 11.09
CA LEU A 185 13.16 12.76 9.89
C LEU A 185 12.14 13.90 9.78
N PRO A 186 11.92 14.46 8.58
CA PRO A 186 10.88 15.46 8.38
C PRO A 186 9.50 14.82 8.53
N ARG A 187 8.56 15.57 9.10
CA ARG A 187 7.15 15.19 9.18
C ARG A 187 6.42 15.57 7.89
N HIS A 188 5.36 14.83 7.59
CA HIS A 188 4.49 15.22 6.50
C HIS A 188 3.79 16.56 6.83
N PRO A 189 3.79 17.58 5.92
CA PRO A 189 3.28 18.91 6.21
C PRO A 189 1.84 18.95 6.74
N LEU A 190 1.00 18.01 6.32
CA LEU A 190 -0.40 17.92 6.77
C LEU A 190 -0.55 17.42 8.23
N GLU A 191 0.48 16.81 8.84
CA GLU A 191 0.41 16.40 10.25
C GLU A 191 0.18 17.59 11.17
N ALA A 192 0.91 18.70 10.94
CA ALA A 192 0.73 19.95 11.68
C ALA A 192 -0.67 20.56 11.51
N GLN A 193 -1.40 20.15 10.48
CA GLN A 193 -2.77 20.58 10.21
C GLN A 193 -3.82 19.60 10.77
N GLY A 194 -3.41 18.58 11.54
CA GLY A 194 -4.30 17.62 12.19
C GLY A 194 -4.68 16.40 11.35
N PHE A 195 -3.92 16.08 10.31
CA PHE A 195 -4.13 14.86 9.51
C PHE A 195 -3.21 13.73 10.01
N SER A 196 -3.72 12.81 10.81
CA SER A 196 -2.95 11.69 11.37
C SER A 196 -2.79 10.51 10.39
N SER A 197 -3.60 10.44 9.35
CA SER A 197 -3.49 9.44 8.27
C SER A 197 -3.86 10.08 6.94
N ILE A 198 -2.95 10.03 5.99
CA ILE A 198 -3.03 10.78 4.72
C ILE A 198 -3.20 9.81 3.55
N GLY A 199 -4.09 10.16 2.64
CA GLY A 199 -4.32 9.46 1.37
C GLY A 199 -4.91 10.40 0.32
N CYS A 200 -5.88 9.96 -0.49
CA CYS A 200 -6.55 10.85 -1.44
C CYS A 200 -7.31 11.98 -0.73
N MET A 201 -7.24 13.20 -1.26
CA MET A 201 -7.90 14.39 -0.72
C MET A 201 -9.39 14.17 -0.41
N PRO A 202 -10.22 13.65 -1.34
CA PRO A 202 -11.66 13.50 -1.07
C PRO A 202 -11.98 12.42 -0.03
N CYS A 203 -11.00 11.56 0.32
CA CYS A 203 -11.16 10.47 1.28
C CYS A 203 -10.41 10.71 2.59
N THR A 204 -9.92 11.94 2.85
CA THR A 204 -9.07 12.23 4.01
C THR A 204 -9.55 13.53 4.68
N THR A 205 -9.85 13.44 5.96
CA THR A 205 -10.21 14.59 6.81
C THR A 205 -9.30 14.65 8.02
N ARG A 206 -9.31 15.78 8.72
CA ARG A 206 -8.59 15.93 9.99
C ARG A 206 -9.12 14.96 11.03
N THR A 207 -8.25 14.51 11.90
CA THR A 207 -8.59 13.66 13.05
C THR A 207 -8.84 14.53 14.26
N LEU A 208 -9.91 14.25 15.01
CA LEU A 208 -10.22 14.99 16.23
C LEU A 208 -9.45 14.42 17.42
N PRO A 209 -9.22 15.22 18.49
CA PRO A 209 -8.60 14.73 19.71
C PRO A 209 -9.35 13.50 20.28
N GLY A 210 -8.62 12.46 20.64
CA GLY A 210 -9.18 11.20 21.17
C GLY A 210 -9.66 10.20 20.12
N GLU A 211 -9.66 10.56 18.84
CA GLU A 211 -9.95 9.61 17.77
C GLU A 211 -8.75 8.72 17.44
N GLY A 212 -9.02 7.53 16.90
CA GLY A 212 -7.97 6.63 16.41
C GLY A 212 -7.21 7.22 15.20
N PRO A 213 -5.98 6.80 14.94
CA PRO A 213 -5.07 7.41 13.95
C PRO A 213 -5.60 7.39 12.52
N ARG A 214 -6.59 6.56 12.21
CA ARG A 214 -7.21 6.47 10.87
C ARG A 214 -8.65 6.96 10.82
N ALA A 215 -9.15 7.60 11.87
CA ALA A 215 -10.55 8.08 11.94
C ALA A 215 -10.88 9.13 10.87
N GLY A 216 -9.89 9.87 10.39
CA GLY A 216 -10.03 10.82 9.28
C GLY A 216 -10.18 10.17 7.90
N ARG A 217 -9.98 8.83 7.76
CA ARG A 217 -10.08 8.14 6.47
C ARG A 217 -11.51 7.65 6.22
N TRP A 218 -12.06 7.99 5.05
CA TRP A 218 -13.42 7.62 4.64
C TRP A 218 -14.46 7.91 5.73
N ARG A 219 -14.32 9.06 6.42
CA ARG A 219 -15.20 9.46 7.53
C ARG A 219 -16.67 9.40 7.10
N GLY A 220 -17.50 8.78 7.95
CA GLY A 220 -18.93 8.60 7.68
C GLY A 220 -19.25 7.48 6.67
N ARG A 221 -18.24 6.72 6.21
CA ARG A 221 -18.44 5.59 5.29
C ARG A 221 -18.02 4.29 5.97
N GLY A 222 -18.62 3.18 5.62
CA GLY A 222 -18.31 1.85 6.16
C GLY A 222 -16.96 1.27 5.73
N LYS A 223 -16.10 2.08 5.09
CA LYS A 223 -14.81 1.67 4.51
C LYS A 223 -13.65 1.92 5.47
N THR A 224 -12.73 0.95 5.56
CA THR A 224 -11.55 0.99 6.44
C THR A 224 -10.22 0.92 5.68
N GLU A 225 -10.22 0.27 4.50
CA GLU A 225 -9.02 0.03 3.70
C GLU A 225 -9.30 0.31 2.21
N CYS A 226 -8.24 0.60 1.45
CA CYS A 226 -8.33 0.92 0.02
C CYS A 226 -8.31 -0.32 -0.89
N GLY A 227 -8.19 -1.52 -0.34
CA GLY A 227 -8.20 -2.77 -1.11
C GLY A 227 -6.84 -3.24 -1.62
N ILE A 228 -5.79 -2.40 -1.66
CA ILE A 228 -4.45 -2.80 -2.17
C ILE A 228 -3.77 -3.91 -1.34
N HIS A 229 -4.30 -4.21 -0.18
CA HIS A 229 -3.80 -5.25 0.70
C HIS A 229 -4.76 -6.45 0.81
N ALA A 230 -5.92 -6.40 0.14
CA ALA A 230 -6.80 -7.56 0.02
C ALA A 230 -6.12 -8.64 -0.81
N ARG A 231 -6.32 -9.91 -0.46
CA ARG A 231 -5.92 -10.99 -1.35
C ARG A 231 -6.67 -10.80 -2.68
N PRO A 232 -6.00 -10.96 -3.85
CA PRO A 232 -6.74 -11.04 -5.08
C PRO A 232 -7.77 -12.18 -4.92
N ALA A 233 -9.04 -11.87 -5.15
CA ALA A 233 -10.03 -12.92 -5.29
C ALA A 233 -9.49 -13.84 -6.40
N THR A 234 -9.38 -15.14 -6.14
CA THR A 234 -9.17 -16.11 -7.21
C THR A 234 -10.32 -15.89 -8.16
N GLU A 235 -10.04 -15.30 -9.33
CA GLU A 235 -11.03 -15.25 -10.41
C GLU A 235 -11.35 -16.70 -10.73
N SER A 236 -12.48 -17.17 -10.20
CA SER A 236 -13.17 -18.30 -10.80
C SER A 236 -13.50 -17.82 -12.22
N LEU A 237 -12.79 -18.33 -13.22
CA LEU A 237 -13.15 -18.22 -14.61
C LEU A 237 -14.57 -18.82 -14.74
N GLY A 238 -15.58 -17.99 -14.46
CA GLY A 238 -16.95 -18.26 -14.80
C GLY A 238 -16.99 -18.34 -16.32
N SER A 239 -17.08 -19.54 -16.85
CA SER A 239 -17.42 -19.80 -18.23
C SER A 239 -18.71 -19.03 -18.54
N HIS A 240 -18.57 -17.90 -19.24
CA HIS A 240 -19.72 -17.31 -19.93
C HIS A 240 -20.17 -18.30 -21.00
N ASP A 241 -21.20 -19.08 -20.66
CA ASP A 241 -21.96 -19.89 -21.60
C ASP A 241 -22.63 -18.95 -22.59
N VAL A 242 -22.02 -18.82 -23.78
CA VAL A 242 -22.52 -18.06 -24.93
C VAL A 242 -23.44 -18.96 -25.73
N THR A 243 -24.49 -19.52 -25.08
CA THR A 243 -25.56 -20.25 -25.82
C THR A 243 -26.93 -19.97 -25.21
N ARG A 244 -27.43 -18.78 -25.43
CA ARG A 244 -28.85 -18.52 -25.27
C ARG A 244 -29.41 -18.07 -26.61
N PRO A 245 -30.19 -18.91 -27.35
CA PRO A 245 -30.85 -18.48 -28.57
C PRO A 245 -31.94 -17.44 -28.27
N MET A 246 -31.98 -16.42 -29.09
CA MET A 246 -33.06 -15.39 -29.10
C MET A 246 -34.42 -16.04 -29.32
N PRO A 247 -35.49 -15.64 -28.62
CA PRO A 247 -36.83 -16.09 -28.94
C PRO A 247 -37.25 -15.46 -30.25
N ALA A 248 -37.82 -16.29 -31.14
CA ALA A 248 -38.40 -15.88 -32.41
C ALA A 248 -39.60 -14.93 -32.19
N SER A 249 -39.64 -13.83 -32.92
CA SER A 249 -40.80 -12.96 -33.06
C SER A 249 -41.88 -13.71 -33.80
N SER A 250 -43.03 -13.87 -33.20
CA SER A 250 -44.26 -14.26 -33.85
C SER A 250 -45.11 -13.04 -34.15
N ASP A 251 -45.61 -13.02 -35.37
CA ASP A 251 -46.47 -12.04 -36.03
C ASP A 251 -47.61 -11.45 -35.20
#